data_f8fd27bee6849fc3ba390fe2a72083ee
#
_entry.id   f8fd27bee6849fc3ba390fe2a72083ee
#
_cell.length_a   1.000
_cell.length_b   1.000
_cell.length_c   1.000
_cell.angle_alpha   90.00
_cell.angle_beta   90.00
_cell.angle_gamma   90.00
#
_symmetry.space_group_name_H-M   'P 1'
#
loop_
_entity.id
_entity.type
_entity.pdbx_description
1 polymer ?
#
loop_
_entity_poly.entity_id
_entity_poly.type
_entity_poly.pdbx_seq_one_letter_code
_entity_poly.pdbx_strand_id
1 'polypeptide(L)'
;MIKKSLIIFFLILVSTNLFAKETVKIGTYDSFAAEWGPGPIIEELFEKNCECDLQYITTSQAGTLLGSIFLKDKDIILGATYDAKKFDDFYKFQIYDYGYYAFIYDENILKNPPKTFEELVNRNDLKIVVQDPRTSPLGKGLLTWISRVFYQNEKETIKKLNKQIITYTPGWSEAYGMFLEKKADLVLSYSTSPYYHQEYEGNYNYKALIFPEGHVKEDEYVIIPKDSKQKIIAENFISFLGTQEIQEIISQNNIMYPILDSATPTKMKKLPKPNEVTSQSVNKELIPLWLNATTQ
;
A
#
# COMPACT_ATOMS: atom_id res chain seq x y z
N MET A 1 -52.34 -65.52 22.23
CA MET A 1 -51.16 -64.90 22.88
C MET A 1 -50.32 -64.25 21.81
N ILE A 2 -50.42 -62.90 21.68
CA ILE A 2 -49.71 -62.13 20.69
C ILE A 2 -48.48 -61.49 21.38
N LYS A 3 -47.26 -61.87 20.99
CA LYS A 3 -46.02 -61.26 21.47
C LYS A 3 -45.80 -59.94 20.74
N LYS A 4 -45.87 -58.84 21.49
CA LYS A 4 -45.44 -57.51 21.00
C LYS A 4 -43.92 -57.45 21.09
N SER A 5 -43.24 -57.43 19.94
CA SER A 5 -41.83 -57.07 19.85
C SER A 5 -41.67 -55.54 19.90
N LEU A 6 -40.95 -55.08 20.91
CA LEU A 6 -40.62 -53.67 21.09
C LEU A 6 -39.29 -53.42 20.32
N ILE A 7 -39.37 -52.69 19.18
CA ILE A 7 -38.19 -52.26 18.45
C ILE A 7 -37.76 -50.92 19.07
N ILE A 8 -36.61 -50.95 19.81
CA ILE A 8 -35.97 -49.76 20.34
C ILE A 8 -35.11 -49.16 19.22
N PHE A 9 -35.58 -47.99 18.68
CA PHE A 9 -34.79 -47.22 17.71
C PHE A 9 -33.78 -46.37 18.47
N PHE A 10 -32.51 -46.75 18.38
CA PHE A 10 -31.40 -45.98 18.94
C PHE A 10 -31.09 -44.84 17.99
N LEU A 11 -31.58 -43.61 18.28
CA LEU A 11 -31.18 -42.40 17.59
C LEU A 11 -29.73 -42.03 18.00
N ILE A 12 -28.78 -42.30 17.14
CA ILE A 12 -27.40 -41.81 17.28
C ILE A 12 -27.46 -40.30 16.90
N LEU A 13 -27.52 -39.45 17.91
CA LEU A 13 -27.28 -37.99 17.75
C LEU A 13 -25.76 -37.84 17.40
N VAL A 14 -25.46 -37.72 16.09
CA VAL A 14 -24.19 -37.20 15.64
C VAL A 14 -24.20 -35.71 15.91
N SER A 15 -23.66 -35.32 17.06
CA SER A 15 -23.35 -33.91 17.32
C SER A 15 -22.20 -33.51 16.37
N THR A 16 -22.55 -32.88 15.25
CA THR A 16 -21.58 -32.11 14.49
C THR A 16 -21.20 -30.92 15.37
N ASN A 17 -20.06 -31.01 16.04
CA ASN A 17 -19.43 -29.85 16.62
C ASN A 17 -19.10 -28.89 15.45
N LEU A 18 -19.97 -27.94 15.16
CA LEU A 18 -19.61 -26.76 14.39
C LEU A 18 -18.61 -25.97 15.27
N PHE A 19 -17.33 -26.28 15.17
CA PHE A 19 -16.32 -25.37 15.70
C PHE A 19 -16.45 -24.08 14.91
N ALA A 20 -16.76 -22.97 15.58
CA ALA A 20 -16.70 -21.66 14.97
C ALA A 20 -15.26 -21.46 14.48
N LYS A 21 -15.12 -21.06 13.21
CA LYS A 21 -13.81 -20.73 12.66
C LYS A 21 -13.12 -19.69 13.53
N GLU A 22 -11.81 -19.80 13.70
CA GLU A 22 -11.04 -18.78 14.43
C GLU A 22 -10.96 -17.48 13.60
N THR A 23 -11.39 -16.39 14.20
CA THR A 23 -11.33 -15.07 13.53
C THR A 23 -9.93 -14.49 13.65
N VAL A 24 -9.37 -14.07 12.50
CA VAL A 24 -8.08 -13.38 12.39
C VAL A 24 -8.32 -11.96 11.89
N LYS A 25 -8.00 -10.98 12.71
CA LYS A 25 -8.20 -9.56 12.39
C LYS A 25 -6.97 -8.96 11.72
N ILE A 26 -7.12 -8.54 10.48
CA ILE A 26 -6.08 -7.92 9.66
C ILE A 26 -6.34 -6.44 9.53
N GLY A 27 -5.45 -5.61 10.11
CA GLY A 27 -5.46 -4.17 9.89
C GLY A 27 -4.74 -3.82 8.59
N THR A 28 -5.40 -3.08 7.68
CA THR A 28 -4.82 -2.70 6.39
C THR A 28 -5.39 -1.37 5.88
N TYR A 29 -4.98 -0.94 4.70
CA TYR A 29 -5.53 0.25 4.03
C TYR A 29 -6.69 -0.12 3.09
N ASP A 30 -7.55 0.87 2.83
CA ASP A 30 -8.83 0.65 2.12
C ASP A 30 -8.65 0.02 0.74
N SER A 31 -7.66 0.47 -0.06
CA SER A 31 -7.46 -0.04 -1.42
C SER A 31 -7.00 -1.49 -1.45
N PHE A 32 -6.30 -1.99 -0.42
CA PHE A 32 -5.92 -3.41 -0.34
C PHE A 32 -7.13 -4.33 -0.21
N ALA A 33 -8.08 -3.94 0.65
CA ALA A 33 -9.28 -4.73 0.95
C ALA A 33 -10.50 -4.33 0.09
N ALA A 34 -10.34 -3.41 -0.88
CA ALA A 34 -11.39 -3.06 -1.81
C ALA A 34 -11.75 -4.24 -2.72
N GLU A 35 -12.95 -4.23 -3.30
CA GLU A 35 -13.43 -5.29 -4.20
C GLU A 35 -12.47 -5.56 -5.38
N TRP A 36 -11.79 -4.52 -5.87
CA TRP A 36 -10.80 -4.59 -6.94
C TRP A 36 -9.37 -4.82 -6.45
N GLY A 37 -9.14 -4.74 -5.13
CA GLY A 37 -7.83 -4.96 -4.50
C GLY A 37 -7.48 -6.44 -4.37
N PRO A 38 -6.28 -6.77 -3.89
CA PRO A 38 -5.85 -8.16 -3.72
C PRO A 38 -6.52 -8.86 -2.53
N GLY A 39 -7.00 -8.10 -1.54
CA GLY A 39 -7.50 -8.62 -0.26
C GLY A 39 -8.58 -9.69 -0.39
N PRO A 40 -9.70 -9.47 -1.11
CA PRO A 40 -10.76 -10.46 -1.23
C PRO A 40 -10.31 -11.78 -1.87
N ILE A 41 -9.40 -11.71 -2.84
CA ILE A 41 -8.86 -12.92 -3.50
C ILE A 41 -7.93 -13.69 -2.52
N ILE A 42 -7.09 -12.97 -1.80
CA ILE A 42 -6.17 -13.54 -0.80
C ILE A 42 -6.96 -14.19 0.34
N GLU A 43 -8.02 -13.54 0.83
CA GLU A 43 -8.94 -14.06 1.83
C GLU A 43 -9.54 -15.40 1.39
N GLU A 44 -10.20 -15.41 0.22
CA GLU A 44 -10.83 -16.62 -0.33
C GLU A 44 -9.84 -17.79 -0.44
N LEU A 45 -8.62 -17.53 -0.95
CA LEU A 45 -7.62 -18.56 -1.15
C LEU A 45 -7.01 -19.06 0.17
N PHE A 46 -6.75 -18.15 1.12
CA PHE A 46 -6.20 -18.53 2.42
C PHE A 46 -7.19 -19.32 3.26
N GLU A 47 -8.46 -18.89 3.30
CA GLU A 47 -9.52 -19.54 4.06
C GLU A 47 -9.88 -20.96 3.58
N LYS A 48 -9.57 -21.30 2.33
CA LYS A 48 -9.69 -22.67 1.82
C LYS A 48 -8.72 -23.63 2.50
N ASN A 49 -7.61 -23.11 3.03
CA ASN A 49 -6.51 -23.90 3.58
C ASN A 49 -6.34 -23.74 5.09
N CYS A 50 -7.07 -22.83 5.72
CA CYS A 50 -7.12 -22.69 7.18
C CYS A 50 -8.56 -22.86 7.68
N GLU A 51 -8.72 -23.35 8.89
CA GLU A 51 -10.02 -23.36 9.57
C GLU A 51 -10.26 -21.99 10.26
N CYS A 52 -10.07 -20.90 9.52
CA CYS A 52 -10.13 -19.53 10.01
C CYS A 52 -11.06 -18.64 9.18
N ASP A 53 -11.35 -17.45 9.70
CA ASP A 53 -12.16 -16.38 9.11
C ASP A 53 -11.33 -15.10 9.16
N LEU A 54 -10.87 -14.60 8.00
CA LEU A 54 -10.10 -13.37 7.92
C LEU A 54 -11.04 -12.16 7.92
N GLN A 55 -10.76 -11.19 8.77
CA GLN A 55 -11.53 -9.95 8.84
C GLN A 55 -10.62 -8.74 8.61
N TYR A 56 -10.78 -8.08 7.47
CA TYR A 56 -10.09 -6.82 7.19
C TYR A 56 -10.73 -5.66 7.95
N ILE A 57 -9.87 -4.90 8.64
CA ILE A 57 -10.23 -3.66 9.33
C ILE A 57 -9.39 -2.58 8.68
N THR A 58 -10.07 -1.68 7.95
CA THR A 58 -9.40 -0.77 7.04
C THR A 58 -9.29 0.67 7.54
N THR A 59 -8.40 1.42 6.91
CA THR A 59 -8.25 2.87 7.06
C THR A 59 -7.82 3.51 5.74
N SER A 60 -8.36 4.68 5.41
CA SER A 60 -7.86 5.49 4.30
C SER A 60 -6.50 6.13 4.60
N GLN A 61 -6.08 6.13 5.87
CA GLN A 61 -4.87 6.75 6.38
C GLN A 61 -3.78 5.70 6.65
N ALA A 62 -3.23 5.09 5.60
CA ALA A 62 -2.23 4.01 5.71
C ALA A 62 -1.02 4.36 6.60
N GLY A 63 -0.63 5.65 6.68
CA GLY A 63 0.42 6.11 7.58
C GLY A 63 0.11 5.96 9.07
N THR A 64 -1.14 5.64 9.45
CA THR A 64 -1.57 5.43 10.83
C THR A 64 -1.63 3.95 11.24
N LEU A 65 -1.36 3.02 10.33
CA LEU A 65 -1.42 1.57 10.59
C LEU A 65 -0.61 1.12 11.81
N LEU A 66 0.54 1.75 12.06
CA LEU A 66 1.37 1.50 13.24
C LEU A 66 1.03 2.40 14.45
N GLY A 67 -0.08 3.11 14.41
CA GLY A 67 -0.59 3.88 15.55
C GLY A 67 -1.18 2.97 16.62
N SER A 68 -0.97 3.28 17.91
CA SER A 68 -1.42 2.44 19.04
C SER A 68 -2.92 2.15 19.04
N ILE A 69 -3.74 3.09 18.56
CA ILE A 69 -5.19 2.91 18.47
C ILE A 69 -5.54 1.90 17.38
N PHE A 70 -4.88 1.97 16.22
CA PHE A 70 -5.17 1.07 15.10
C PHE A 70 -4.59 -0.33 15.33
N LEU A 71 -3.42 -0.45 15.95
CA LEU A 71 -2.78 -1.74 16.29
C LEU A 71 -3.60 -2.58 17.28
N LYS A 72 -4.38 -1.91 18.14
CA LYS A 72 -5.13 -2.60 19.20
C LYS A 72 -6.06 -3.67 18.61
N ASP A 73 -6.00 -4.87 19.21
CA ASP A 73 -6.84 -6.03 18.87
C ASP A 73 -6.70 -6.52 17.42
N LYS A 74 -5.58 -6.26 16.75
CA LYS A 74 -5.24 -6.83 15.44
C LYS A 74 -4.28 -8.00 15.60
N ASP A 75 -4.47 -9.03 14.80
CA ASP A 75 -3.59 -10.19 14.75
C ASP A 75 -2.49 -10.00 13.71
N ILE A 76 -2.80 -9.27 12.64
CA ILE A 76 -1.90 -8.94 11.54
C ILE A 76 -2.07 -7.47 11.16
N ILE A 77 -0.98 -6.80 10.80
CA ILE A 77 -0.98 -5.52 10.09
C ILE A 77 -0.37 -5.74 8.71
N LEU A 78 -1.05 -5.26 7.67
CA LEU A 78 -0.64 -5.43 6.28
C LEU A 78 -0.57 -4.07 5.59
N GLY A 79 0.52 -3.77 4.86
CA GLY A 79 0.74 -2.51 4.17
C GLY A 79 1.38 -1.42 5.05
N ALA A 80 1.99 -1.81 6.17
CA ALA A 80 2.76 -0.87 6.97
C ALA A 80 4.10 -0.56 6.30
N THR A 81 4.57 0.68 6.44
CA THR A 81 5.89 1.09 5.99
C THR A 81 6.89 1.10 7.14
N TYR A 82 8.19 1.00 6.83
CA TYR A 82 9.24 0.90 7.84
C TYR A 82 9.24 2.08 8.81
N ASP A 83 9.23 1.77 10.12
CA ASP A 83 9.47 2.71 11.21
C ASP A 83 10.45 2.08 12.22
N ALA A 84 11.72 2.48 12.15
CA ALA A 84 12.79 1.93 12.99
C ALA A 84 12.49 1.97 14.49
N LYS A 85 11.64 2.90 14.96
CA LYS A 85 11.29 3.01 16.38
C LYS A 85 10.25 1.98 16.85
N LYS A 86 9.56 1.34 15.92
CA LYS A 86 8.43 0.45 16.21
C LYS A 86 8.70 -1.00 15.86
N PHE A 87 9.58 -1.27 14.91
CA PHE A 87 9.77 -2.63 14.39
C PHE A 87 10.35 -3.61 15.41
N ASP A 88 11.18 -3.14 16.35
CA ASP A 88 11.68 -3.98 17.45
C ASP A 88 10.58 -4.43 18.45
N ASP A 89 9.41 -3.77 18.41
CA ASP A 89 8.27 -4.08 19.27
C ASP A 89 7.34 -5.14 18.71
N PHE A 90 7.57 -5.63 17.48
CA PHE A 90 6.74 -6.66 16.85
C PHE A 90 7.28 -8.07 17.06
N TYR A 91 6.36 -9.06 16.96
CA TYR A 91 6.74 -10.47 17.06
C TYR A 91 7.46 -10.95 15.81
N LYS A 92 6.92 -10.61 14.63
CA LYS A 92 7.48 -10.95 13.32
C LYS A 92 7.05 -9.92 12.28
N PHE A 93 7.88 -9.69 11.29
CA PHE A 93 7.53 -8.85 10.14
C PHE A 93 8.30 -9.32 8.90
N GLN A 94 7.74 -9.05 7.72
CA GLN A 94 8.34 -9.38 6.43
C GLN A 94 7.85 -8.41 5.35
N ILE A 95 8.71 -8.08 4.39
CA ILE A 95 8.32 -7.37 3.17
C ILE A 95 7.52 -8.34 2.31
N TYR A 96 6.41 -7.87 1.72
CA TYR A 96 5.61 -8.67 0.80
C TYR A 96 5.47 -8.06 -0.59
N ASP A 97 5.68 -6.74 -0.73
CA ASP A 97 5.78 -6.04 -2.00
C ASP A 97 6.58 -4.73 -1.85
N TYR A 98 6.81 -4.03 -2.96
CA TYR A 98 7.47 -2.73 -2.94
C TYR A 98 7.10 -1.87 -4.15
N GLY A 99 7.28 -0.54 -4.03
CA GLY A 99 7.13 0.41 -5.11
C GLY A 99 8.18 1.51 -5.10
N TYR A 100 8.20 2.31 -6.16
CA TYR A 100 8.98 3.55 -6.22
C TYR A 100 8.03 4.72 -6.35
N TYR A 101 8.16 5.74 -5.51
CA TYR A 101 7.34 6.94 -5.64
C TYR A 101 7.58 7.61 -6.99
N ALA A 102 6.51 8.03 -7.64
CA ALA A 102 6.57 8.77 -8.88
C ALA A 102 5.34 9.67 -9.03
N PHE A 103 5.46 10.75 -9.77
CA PHE A 103 4.33 11.52 -10.23
C PHE A 103 3.77 10.90 -11.50
N ILE A 104 2.45 10.72 -11.54
CA ILE A 104 1.74 10.18 -12.70
C ILE A 104 1.06 11.32 -13.45
N TYR A 105 1.08 11.25 -14.77
CA TYR A 105 0.44 12.20 -15.66
C TYR A 105 -0.25 11.51 -16.84
N ASP A 106 -1.18 12.22 -17.48
CA ASP A 106 -1.78 11.82 -18.74
C ASP A 106 -1.09 12.61 -19.90
N GLU A 107 -0.41 11.90 -20.81
CA GLU A 107 0.31 12.51 -21.93
C GLU A 107 -0.61 13.20 -22.95
N ASN A 108 -1.92 12.93 -22.91
CA ASN A 108 -2.89 13.68 -23.70
C ASN A 108 -3.14 15.08 -23.16
N ILE A 109 -2.96 15.29 -21.85
CA ILE A 109 -3.19 16.54 -21.15
C ILE A 109 -1.87 17.30 -21.00
N LEU A 110 -0.86 16.69 -20.36
CA LEU A 110 0.42 17.32 -20.11
C LEU A 110 1.42 17.01 -21.24
N LYS A 111 1.51 17.90 -22.22
CA LYS A 111 2.37 17.71 -23.41
C LYS A 111 3.86 17.94 -23.15
N ASN A 112 4.20 18.74 -22.15
CA ASN A 112 5.57 19.06 -21.77
C ASN A 112 5.82 18.65 -20.31
N PRO A 113 5.89 17.34 -20.00
CA PRO A 113 6.16 16.86 -18.64
C PRO A 113 7.58 17.25 -18.22
N PRO A 114 7.80 17.60 -16.93
CA PRO A 114 9.13 17.85 -16.39
C PRO A 114 10.01 16.61 -16.49
N LYS A 115 11.28 16.81 -16.85
CA LYS A 115 12.24 15.73 -17.06
C LYS A 115 13.13 15.44 -15.86
N THR A 116 13.21 16.39 -14.92
CA THR A 116 13.97 16.29 -13.67
C THR A 116 13.10 16.71 -12.50
N PHE A 117 13.46 16.27 -11.29
CA PHE A 117 12.76 16.72 -10.09
C PHE A 117 12.97 18.22 -9.85
N GLU A 118 14.16 18.71 -10.18
CA GLU A 118 14.44 20.16 -10.13
C GLU A 118 13.53 20.94 -11.08
N GLU A 119 13.34 20.48 -12.31
CA GLU A 119 12.41 21.10 -13.27
C GLU A 119 10.98 21.11 -12.71
N LEU A 120 10.49 19.98 -12.16
CA LEU A 120 9.18 19.92 -11.53
C LEU A 120 9.02 20.98 -10.44
N VAL A 121 9.99 21.08 -9.54
CA VAL A 121 9.96 22.01 -8.41
C VAL A 121 9.94 23.47 -8.87
N ASN A 122 10.60 23.80 -9.98
CA ASN A 122 10.71 25.17 -10.52
C ASN A 122 9.56 25.55 -11.48
N ARG A 123 8.63 24.63 -11.81
CA ARG A 123 7.41 24.92 -12.56
C ARG A 123 6.45 25.76 -11.70
N ASN A 124 5.52 26.45 -12.33
CA ASN A 124 4.46 27.25 -11.67
C ASN A 124 3.11 27.19 -12.39
N ASP A 125 3.01 26.33 -13.39
CA ASP A 125 1.85 26.17 -14.27
C ASP A 125 1.14 24.82 -14.09
N LEU A 126 1.63 23.96 -13.18
CA LEU A 126 1.07 22.64 -12.92
C LEU A 126 0.10 22.65 -11.74
N LYS A 127 -0.88 21.79 -11.80
CA LYS A 127 -1.76 21.43 -10.68
C LYS A 127 -1.39 20.04 -10.20
N ILE A 128 -0.93 19.94 -8.97
CA ILE A 128 -0.45 18.69 -8.39
C ILE A 128 -1.36 18.32 -7.22
N VAL A 129 -1.75 17.06 -7.14
CA VAL A 129 -2.39 16.49 -5.96
C VAL A 129 -1.43 15.52 -5.28
N VAL A 130 -1.29 15.65 -3.97
CA VAL A 130 -0.46 14.78 -3.13
C VAL A 130 -1.20 14.39 -1.87
N GLN A 131 -0.70 13.37 -1.17
CA GLN A 131 -1.26 12.94 0.10
C GLN A 131 -0.63 13.72 1.26
N ASP A 132 -1.38 13.87 2.35
CA ASP A 132 -0.92 14.51 3.58
C ASP A 132 0.18 13.67 4.25
N PRO A 133 1.37 14.23 4.51
CA PRO A 133 2.49 13.48 5.09
C PRO A 133 2.25 13.01 6.52
N ARG A 134 1.19 13.49 7.19
CA ARG A 134 0.80 13.05 8.54
C ARG A 134 -0.02 11.76 8.53
N THR A 135 -0.70 11.48 7.43
CA THR A 135 -1.68 10.38 7.32
C THR A 135 -1.34 9.35 6.26
N SER A 136 -0.44 9.69 5.32
CA SER A 136 -0.07 8.83 4.18
C SER A 136 1.43 8.58 4.10
N PRO A 137 1.84 7.31 3.85
CA PRO A 137 3.23 6.96 3.55
C PRO A 137 3.76 7.72 2.32
N LEU A 138 2.96 7.86 1.25
CA LEU A 138 3.38 8.59 0.05
C LEU A 138 3.69 10.06 0.37
N GLY A 139 2.83 10.73 1.13
CA GLY A 139 3.08 12.11 1.53
C GLY A 139 4.37 12.25 2.35
N LYS A 140 4.58 11.35 3.32
CA LYS A 140 5.83 11.28 4.09
C LYS A 140 7.02 10.92 3.18
N GLY A 141 6.81 10.00 2.25
CA GLY A 141 7.79 9.57 1.25
C GLY A 141 8.23 10.71 0.33
N LEU A 142 7.30 11.59 -0.08
CA LEU A 142 7.63 12.79 -0.85
C LEU A 142 8.60 13.70 -0.08
N LEU A 143 8.36 13.92 1.21
CA LEU A 143 9.27 14.71 2.04
C LEU A 143 10.65 14.04 2.16
N THR A 144 10.68 12.72 2.30
CA THR A 144 11.93 11.95 2.30
C THR A 144 12.66 12.08 0.96
N TRP A 145 11.92 12.01 -0.15
CA TRP A 145 12.46 12.16 -1.49
C TRP A 145 13.06 13.55 -1.71
N ILE A 146 12.31 14.60 -1.33
CA ILE A 146 12.81 15.97 -1.35
C ILE A 146 14.09 16.11 -0.51
N SER A 147 14.11 15.54 0.70
CA SER A 147 15.27 15.64 1.59
C SER A 147 16.50 14.93 1.02
N ARG A 148 16.32 13.79 0.35
CA ARG A 148 17.45 13.06 -0.27
C ARG A 148 18.00 13.76 -1.50
N VAL A 149 17.13 14.34 -2.33
CA VAL A 149 17.55 15.00 -3.59
C VAL A 149 18.02 16.43 -3.34
N PHE A 150 17.35 17.17 -2.44
CA PHE A 150 17.60 18.59 -2.19
C PHE A 150 18.11 18.85 -0.77
N TYR A 151 18.97 17.96 -0.26
CA TYR A 151 19.52 18.07 1.09
C TYR A 151 20.06 19.48 1.39
N GLN A 152 19.69 20.05 2.55
CA GLN A 152 19.93 21.43 3.00
C GLN A 152 19.10 22.52 2.28
N ASN A 153 18.31 22.17 1.26
CA ASN A 153 17.39 23.09 0.57
C ASN A 153 15.91 22.68 0.69
N GLU A 154 15.60 21.75 1.58
CA GLU A 154 14.27 21.12 1.69
C GLU A 154 13.16 22.14 1.88
N LYS A 155 13.36 23.13 2.77
CA LYS A 155 12.35 24.14 3.09
C LYS A 155 11.98 24.96 1.86
N GLU A 156 12.96 25.42 1.09
CA GLU A 156 12.73 26.21 -0.10
C GLU A 156 12.10 25.35 -1.21
N THR A 157 12.55 24.11 -1.36
CA THR A 157 11.99 23.16 -2.32
C THR A 157 10.53 22.85 -2.00
N ILE A 158 10.18 22.61 -0.73
CA ILE A 158 8.81 22.39 -0.29
C ILE A 158 7.95 23.64 -0.58
N LYS A 159 8.44 24.85 -0.28
CA LYS A 159 7.73 26.11 -0.58
C LYS A 159 7.43 26.27 -2.07
N LYS A 160 8.40 25.98 -2.93
CA LYS A 160 8.22 26.06 -4.38
C LYS A 160 7.20 25.04 -4.87
N LEU A 161 7.36 23.77 -4.50
CA LEU A 161 6.45 22.71 -4.89
C LEU A 161 5.02 22.96 -4.38
N ASN A 162 4.89 23.48 -3.15
CA ASN A 162 3.59 23.77 -2.54
C ASN A 162 2.76 24.80 -3.32
N LYS A 163 3.39 25.68 -4.10
CA LYS A 163 2.65 26.64 -4.95
C LYS A 163 1.86 25.96 -6.07
N GLN A 164 2.22 24.74 -6.42
CA GLN A 164 1.59 23.92 -7.45
C GLN A 164 0.64 22.87 -6.85
N ILE A 165 0.75 22.58 -5.54
CA ILE A 165 -0.11 21.61 -4.87
C ILE A 165 -1.47 22.25 -4.62
N ILE A 166 -2.50 21.71 -5.27
CA ILE A 166 -3.87 22.22 -5.14
C ILE A 166 -4.58 21.68 -3.89
N THR A 167 -4.15 20.52 -3.39
CA THR A 167 -4.68 19.92 -2.16
C THR A 167 -3.79 18.80 -1.63
N TYR A 168 -3.91 18.54 -0.32
CA TYR A 168 -3.37 17.40 0.38
C TYR A 168 -4.53 16.47 0.78
N THR A 169 -4.56 15.25 0.25
CA THR A 169 -5.63 14.28 0.56
C THR A 169 -5.24 13.38 1.74
N PRO A 170 -6.21 12.81 2.47
CA PRO A 170 -5.93 11.87 3.56
C PRO A 170 -5.18 10.63 3.12
N GLY A 171 -5.50 10.09 1.93
CA GLY A 171 -4.97 8.85 1.39
C GLY A 171 -4.76 8.86 -0.11
N TRP A 172 -4.35 7.70 -0.62
CA TRP A 172 -4.04 7.52 -2.04
C TRP A 172 -5.29 7.54 -2.92
N SER A 173 -6.37 6.88 -2.51
CA SER A 173 -7.57 6.72 -3.34
C SER A 173 -8.20 8.06 -3.70
N GLU A 174 -8.27 9.00 -2.76
CA GLU A 174 -8.82 10.35 -3.00
C GLU A 174 -7.92 11.14 -3.96
N ALA A 175 -6.59 11.07 -3.76
CA ALA A 175 -5.64 11.76 -4.65
C ALA A 175 -5.74 11.25 -6.08
N TYR A 176 -5.72 9.93 -6.23
CA TYR A 176 -5.77 9.29 -7.55
C TYR A 176 -7.11 9.52 -8.24
N GLY A 177 -8.22 9.47 -7.48
CA GLY A 177 -9.56 9.80 -7.97
C GLY A 177 -9.64 11.22 -8.53
N MET A 178 -9.10 12.23 -7.81
CA MET A 178 -9.04 13.62 -8.29
C MET A 178 -8.24 13.75 -9.60
N PHE A 179 -7.16 13.01 -9.73
CA PHE A 179 -6.36 13.00 -10.95
C PHE A 179 -7.13 12.38 -12.14
N LEU A 180 -7.81 11.25 -11.92
CA LEU A 180 -8.64 10.61 -12.96
C LEU A 180 -9.81 11.51 -13.40
N GLU A 181 -10.36 12.29 -12.48
CA GLU A 181 -11.38 13.31 -12.76
C GLU A 181 -10.80 14.56 -13.48
N LYS A 182 -9.50 14.58 -13.82
CA LYS A 182 -8.81 15.68 -14.51
C LYS A 182 -8.77 16.99 -13.71
N LYS A 183 -8.84 16.90 -12.38
CA LYS A 183 -8.71 18.06 -11.47
C LYS A 183 -7.25 18.47 -11.27
N ALA A 184 -6.30 17.59 -11.56
CA ALA A 184 -4.87 17.84 -11.46
C ALA A 184 -4.13 17.30 -12.69
N ASP A 185 -2.98 17.91 -13.00
CA ASP A 185 -2.09 17.50 -14.09
C ASP A 185 -1.19 16.33 -13.64
N LEU A 186 -0.86 16.31 -12.33
CA LEU A 186 0.00 15.32 -11.69
C LEU A 186 -0.60 14.81 -10.39
N VAL A 187 -0.40 13.53 -10.13
CA VAL A 187 -0.67 12.90 -8.83
C VAL A 187 0.56 12.17 -8.34
N LEU A 188 0.87 12.29 -7.04
CA LEU A 188 1.88 11.45 -6.42
C LEU A 188 1.33 10.03 -6.25
N SER A 189 2.06 9.05 -6.79
CA SER A 189 1.71 7.64 -6.75
C SER A 189 2.97 6.79 -6.88
N TYR A 190 2.87 5.63 -7.52
CA TYR A 190 3.98 4.70 -7.76
C TYR A 190 4.33 4.60 -9.24
N SER A 191 5.58 4.32 -9.55
CA SER A 191 6.06 4.13 -10.93
C SER A 191 5.33 3.00 -11.67
N THR A 192 4.68 2.11 -10.95
CA THR A 192 3.88 0.99 -11.45
C THR A 192 2.45 1.37 -11.81
N SER A 193 1.93 2.51 -11.36
CA SER A 193 0.53 2.91 -11.60
C SER A 193 0.09 2.88 -13.07
N PRO A 194 0.93 3.21 -14.07
CA PRO A 194 0.55 3.09 -15.48
C PRO A 194 0.19 1.66 -15.91
N TYR A 195 0.69 0.63 -15.21
CA TYR A 195 0.36 -0.77 -15.51
C TYR A 195 -1.14 -1.04 -15.41
N TYR A 196 -1.82 -0.50 -14.38
CA TYR A 196 -3.26 -0.66 -14.23
C TYR A 196 -4.02 -0.24 -15.49
N HIS A 197 -3.75 0.97 -15.97
CA HIS A 197 -4.40 1.51 -17.16
C HIS A 197 -4.08 0.71 -18.43
N GLN A 198 -2.83 0.25 -18.57
CA GLN A 198 -2.41 -0.57 -19.71
C GLN A 198 -3.02 -1.96 -19.69
N GLU A 199 -3.18 -2.57 -18.51
CA GLU A 199 -3.67 -3.93 -18.38
C GLU A 199 -5.18 -4.00 -18.47
N TYR A 200 -5.88 -3.17 -17.70
CA TYR A 200 -7.33 -3.29 -17.50
C TYR A 200 -8.16 -2.36 -18.37
N GLU A 201 -7.58 -1.24 -18.83
CA GLU A 201 -8.29 -0.25 -19.65
C GLU A 201 -7.77 -0.20 -21.11
N GLY A 202 -6.66 -0.85 -21.42
CA GLY A 202 -5.98 -0.72 -22.72
C GLY A 202 -5.47 0.70 -23.00
N ASN A 203 -5.34 1.53 -21.94
CA ASN A 203 -4.96 2.92 -22.03
C ASN A 203 -3.47 3.10 -21.72
N TYR A 204 -2.71 3.55 -22.70
CA TYR A 204 -1.27 3.75 -22.62
C TYR A 204 -0.87 5.22 -22.43
N ASN A 205 -1.81 6.13 -22.24
CA ASN A 205 -1.53 7.56 -22.11
C ASN A 205 -1.06 7.97 -20.72
N TYR A 206 -1.36 7.16 -19.69
CA TYR A 206 -0.85 7.41 -18.34
C TYR A 206 0.60 6.99 -18.25
N LYS A 207 1.44 7.89 -17.74
CA LYS A 207 2.90 7.73 -17.61
C LYS A 207 3.36 8.11 -16.22
N ALA A 208 4.48 7.53 -15.80
CA ALA A 208 5.20 7.96 -14.62
C ALA A 208 6.36 8.89 -15.02
N LEU A 209 6.53 9.98 -14.29
CA LEU A 209 7.75 10.80 -14.38
C LEU A 209 8.89 10.01 -13.73
N ILE A 210 9.91 9.68 -14.52
CA ILE A 210 11.12 9.00 -14.05
C ILE A 210 12.27 9.99 -14.08
N PHE A 211 12.71 10.39 -12.91
CA PHE A 211 13.72 11.42 -12.74
C PHE A 211 15.13 10.84 -12.62
N PRO A 212 16.13 11.46 -13.29
CA PRO A 212 17.52 11.01 -13.23
C PRO A 212 18.15 11.12 -11.84
N GLU A 213 17.62 11.99 -10.96
CA GLU A 213 18.05 12.14 -9.57
C GLU A 213 17.78 10.88 -8.72
N GLY A 214 16.96 9.96 -9.24
CA GLY A 214 16.55 8.75 -8.56
C GLY A 214 15.26 8.92 -7.78
N HIS A 215 14.70 7.81 -7.34
CA HIS A 215 13.41 7.72 -6.65
C HIS A 215 13.57 7.04 -5.30
N VAL A 216 12.67 7.33 -4.37
CA VAL A 216 12.61 6.62 -3.09
C VAL A 216 11.82 5.34 -3.29
N LYS A 217 12.39 4.22 -2.85
CA LYS A 217 11.72 2.93 -2.75
C LYS A 217 10.91 2.90 -1.46
N GLU A 218 9.71 2.38 -1.54
CA GLU A 218 8.88 2.01 -0.40
C GLU A 218 8.72 0.49 -0.37
N ASP A 219 9.04 -0.11 0.77
CA ASP A 219 8.74 -1.50 1.07
C ASP A 219 7.48 -1.57 1.94
N GLU A 220 6.52 -2.40 1.57
CA GLU A 220 5.35 -2.68 2.39
C GLU A 220 5.55 -3.97 3.19
N TYR A 221 5.14 -3.92 4.46
CA TYR A 221 5.36 -4.99 5.43
C TYR A 221 4.05 -5.62 5.87
N VAL A 222 4.10 -6.95 6.00
CA VAL A 222 3.20 -7.70 6.86
C VAL A 222 3.84 -7.86 8.24
N ILE A 223 3.06 -7.60 9.29
CA ILE A 223 3.55 -7.52 10.68
C ILE A 223 2.62 -8.32 11.58
N ILE A 224 3.21 -9.10 12.50
CA ILE A 224 2.49 -9.76 13.58
C ILE A 224 2.79 -9.00 14.88
N PRO A 225 1.81 -8.34 15.51
CA PRO A 225 1.97 -7.72 16.82
C PRO A 225 2.36 -8.75 17.90
N LYS A 226 3.12 -8.34 18.92
CA LYS A 226 3.51 -9.23 20.04
C LYS A 226 2.32 -9.80 20.81
N ASP A 227 1.24 -9.06 20.88
CA ASP A 227 0.01 -9.42 21.60
C ASP A 227 -1.04 -10.15 20.72
N SER A 228 -0.71 -10.43 19.47
CA SER A 228 -1.56 -11.25 18.59
C SER A 228 -1.89 -12.59 19.26
N LYS A 229 -3.17 -12.95 19.20
CA LYS A 229 -3.67 -14.22 19.73
C LYS A 229 -3.61 -15.35 18.70
N GLN A 230 -3.45 -14.99 17.42
CA GLN A 230 -3.48 -15.89 16.27
C GLN A 230 -2.09 -16.06 15.62
N LYS A 231 -1.01 -16.10 16.42
CA LYS A 231 0.37 -16.11 15.91
C LYS A 231 0.65 -17.22 14.91
N ILE A 232 0.15 -18.42 15.14
CA ILE A 232 0.38 -19.56 14.24
C ILE A 232 -0.29 -19.32 12.89
N ILE A 233 -1.55 -18.89 12.89
CA ILE A 233 -2.28 -18.58 11.64
C ILE A 233 -1.62 -17.38 10.94
N ALA A 234 -1.20 -16.38 11.68
CA ALA A 234 -0.51 -15.21 11.15
C ALA A 234 0.85 -15.55 10.52
N GLU A 235 1.62 -16.48 11.09
CA GLU A 235 2.86 -16.97 10.47
C GLU A 235 2.61 -17.74 9.18
N ASN A 236 1.55 -18.57 9.16
CA ASN A 236 1.12 -19.26 7.95
C ASN A 236 0.67 -18.25 6.88
N PHE A 237 -0.02 -17.17 7.26
CA PHE A 237 -0.41 -16.11 6.36
C PHE A 237 0.80 -15.37 5.76
N ILE A 238 1.82 -15.05 6.56
CA ILE A 238 3.09 -14.49 6.05
C ILE A 238 3.73 -15.42 5.02
N SER A 239 3.78 -16.72 5.32
CA SER A 239 4.36 -17.71 4.40
C SER A 239 3.55 -17.82 3.11
N PHE A 240 2.23 -17.74 3.21
CA PHE A 240 1.30 -17.76 2.10
C PHE A 240 1.45 -16.53 1.18
N LEU A 241 1.61 -15.33 1.76
CA LEU A 241 1.89 -14.12 0.99
C LEU A 241 3.16 -14.23 0.11
N GLY A 242 4.15 -15.03 0.54
CA GLY A 242 5.39 -15.26 -0.20
C GLY A 242 5.30 -16.30 -1.33
N THR A 243 4.14 -16.93 -1.55
CA THR A 243 3.99 -17.94 -2.61
C THR A 243 3.89 -17.28 -4.00
N GLN A 244 4.28 -18.01 -5.05
CA GLN A 244 4.24 -17.52 -6.43
C GLN A 244 2.85 -17.02 -6.81
N GLU A 245 1.81 -17.80 -6.54
CA GLU A 245 0.42 -17.46 -6.85
C GLU A 245 -0.02 -16.15 -6.20
N ILE A 246 0.26 -15.98 -4.91
CA ILE A 246 -0.16 -14.77 -4.19
C ILE A 246 0.67 -13.56 -4.59
N GLN A 247 1.94 -13.74 -4.90
CA GLN A 247 2.79 -12.67 -5.41
C GLN A 247 2.34 -12.18 -6.80
N GLU A 248 1.80 -13.06 -7.66
CA GLU A 248 1.14 -12.70 -8.91
C GLU A 248 -0.13 -11.88 -8.66
N ILE A 249 -0.99 -12.30 -7.72
CA ILE A 249 -2.20 -11.57 -7.32
C ILE A 249 -1.84 -10.19 -6.76
N ILE A 250 -0.85 -10.09 -5.87
CA ILE A 250 -0.38 -8.81 -5.33
C ILE A 250 0.07 -7.89 -6.45
N SER A 251 0.94 -8.35 -7.34
CA SER A 251 1.46 -7.49 -8.40
C SER A 251 0.38 -7.03 -9.39
N GLN A 252 -0.64 -7.86 -9.63
CA GLN A 252 -1.73 -7.55 -10.55
C GLN A 252 -2.80 -6.64 -9.93
N ASN A 253 -3.13 -6.81 -8.63
CA ASN A 253 -4.24 -6.12 -7.98
C ASN A 253 -3.79 -5.00 -7.03
N ASN A 254 -2.63 -5.11 -6.37
CA ASN A 254 -2.04 -4.02 -5.60
C ASN A 254 -1.20 -3.07 -6.48
N ILE A 255 -0.87 -3.50 -7.71
CA ILE A 255 -0.09 -2.71 -8.68
C ILE A 255 1.30 -2.35 -8.14
N MET A 256 1.86 -3.19 -7.29
CA MET A 256 3.19 -3.06 -6.71
C MET A 256 4.14 -4.11 -7.28
N TYR A 257 5.44 -3.90 -7.17
CA TYR A 257 6.42 -4.92 -7.54
C TYR A 257 6.39 -6.05 -6.49
N PRO A 258 6.24 -7.32 -6.91
CA PRO A 258 6.30 -8.45 -5.99
C PRO A 258 7.74 -8.68 -5.50
N ILE A 259 7.89 -9.36 -4.34
CA ILE A 259 9.22 -9.78 -3.86
C ILE A 259 9.83 -10.92 -4.69
N LEU A 260 9.01 -11.63 -5.46
CA LEU A 260 9.43 -12.65 -6.42
C LEU A 260 9.42 -12.04 -7.84
N ASP A 261 10.57 -11.82 -8.44
CA ASP A 261 10.69 -11.27 -9.80
C ASP A 261 9.91 -12.09 -10.84
N SER A 262 9.78 -13.41 -10.64
CA SER A 262 9.00 -14.32 -11.49
C SER A 262 7.51 -13.95 -11.53
N ALA A 263 6.98 -13.37 -10.45
CA ALA A 263 5.58 -12.96 -10.33
C ALA A 263 5.28 -11.59 -10.95
N THR A 264 6.30 -10.85 -11.42
CA THR A 264 6.09 -9.55 -12.06
C THR A 264 5.44 -9.70 -13.44
N PRO A 265 4.27 -9.08 -13.70
CA PRO A 265 3.59 -9.16 -15.00
C PRO A 265 4.45 -8.63 -16.16
N THR A 266 4.30 -9.23 -17.33
CA THR A 266 5.10 -8.86 -18.52
C THR A 266 4.95 -7.39 -18.92
N LYS A 267 3.75 -6.80 -18.81
CA LYS A 267 3.55 -5.37 -19.09
C LYS A 267 4.21 -4.49 -18.04
N MET A 268 4.16 -4.87 -16.75
CA MET A 268 4.82 -4.15 -15.68
C MET A 268 6.36 -4.16 -15.83
N LYS A 269 6.94 -5.29 -16.28
CA LYS A 269 8.39 -5.37 -16.61
C LYS A 269 8.82 -4.42 -17.71
N LYS A 270 7.90 -3.98 -18.58
CA LYS A 270 8.19 -3.03 -19.67
C LYS A 270 8.08 -1.57 -19.25
N LEU A 271 7.56 -1.27 -18.08
CA LEU A 271 7.56 0.09 -17.56
C LEU A 271 8.99 0.55 -17.26
N PRO A 272 9.27 1.85 -17.43
CA PRO A 272 10.56 2.41 -17.00
C PRO A 272 10.73 2.21 -15.50
N LYS A 273 11.74 1.42 -15.09
CA LYS A 273 12.04 1.19 -13.67
C LYS A 273 12.96 2.32 -13.18
N PRO A 274 12.59 3.01 -12.10
CA PRO A 274 13.45 4.05 -11.53
C PRO A 274 14.73 3.48 -10.95
N ASN A 275 15.80 4.30 -10.97
CA ASN A 275 16.94 4.08 -10.09
C ASN A 275 16.58 4.58 -8.68
N GLU A 276 17.15 3.97 -7.66
CA GLU A 276 17.03 4.50 -6.30
C GLU A 276 17.89 5.75 -6.13
N VAL A 277 17.39 6.72 -5.34
CA VAL A 277 18.18 7.87 -4.95
C VAL A 277 19.35 7.42 -4.08
N THR A 278 20.57 7.81 -4.46
CA THR A 278 21.81 7.33 -3.83
C THR A 278 22.10 8.00 -2.48
N SER A 279 21.63 9.24 -2.27
CA SER A 279 21.82 9.96 -1.01
C SER A 279 21.07 9.30 0.13
N GLN A 280 21.77 9.02 1.23
CA GLN A 280 21.17 8.53 2.49
C GLN A 280 20.91 9.66 3.50
N SER A 281 21.32 10.89 3.19
CA SER A 281 21.07 12.04 4.06
C SER A 281 19.59 12.42 4.04
N VAL A 282 18.98 12.44 5.21
CA VAL A 282 17.57 12.78 5.40
C VAL A 282 17.43 13.68 6.61
N ASN A 283 16.69 14.77 6.48
CA ASN A 283 16.33 15.61 7.61
C ASN A 283 15.40 14.85 8.56
N LYS A 284 15.69 14.89 9.87
CA LYS A 284 14.92 14.15 10.87
C LYS A 284 13.59 14.82 11.24
N GLU A 285 13.43 16.09 10.89
CA GLU A 285 12.27 16.92 11.27
C GLU A 285 11.40 17.28 10.05
N LEU A 286 11.16 16.33 9.17
CA LEU A 286 10.47 16.56 7.88
C LEU A 286 9.05 17.12 8.08
N ILE A 287 8.26 16.60 9.01
CA ILE A 287 6.89 17.08 9.27
C ILE A 287 6.87 18.50 9.82
N PRO A 288 7.64 18.86 10.89
CA PRO A 288 7.76 20.25 11.32
C PRO A 288 8.25 21.19 10.21
N LEU A 289 9.21 20.75 9.39
CA LEU A 289 9.74 21.52 8.29
C LEU A 289 8.67 21.80 7.23
N TRP A 290 7.90 20.78 6.86
CA TRP A 290 6.79 20.89 5.92
C TRP A 290 5.71 21.84 6.44
N LEU A 291 5.25 21.68 7.68
CA LEU A 291 4.27 22.59 8.29
C LEU A 291 4.74 24.04 8.21
N ASN A 292 5.99 24.31 8.60
CA ASN A 292 6.57 25.64 8.53
C ASN A 292 6.67 26.20 7.10
N ALA A 293 6.89 25.34 6.11
CA ALA A 293 7.02 25.75 4.72
C ALA A 293 5.66 26.00 4.04
N THR A 294 4.58 25.36 4.51
CA THR A 294 3.25 25.40 3.87
C THR A 294 2.26 26.37 4.54
N THR A 295 2.53 26.82 5.78
CA THR A 295 1.67 27.76 6.52
C THR A 295 2.07 29.23 6.40
N GLN A 296 3.08 29.54 5.62
CA GLN A 296 3.53 30.90 5.27
C GLN A 296 3.13 31.24 3.84
#